data_7d40777e6d75895b12f30288699b72a7
#
_entry.id   7d40777e6d75895b12f30288699b72a7
#
_cell.length_a   1.000
_cell.length_b   1.000
_cell.length_c   1.000
_cell.angle_alpha   90.00
_cell.angle_beta   90.00
_cell.angle_gamma   90.00
#
_symmetry.space_group_name_H-M   'P 1'
#
loop_
_entity.id
_entity.type
_entity.pdbx_description
1 polymer ?
#
loop_
_entity_poly.entity_id
_entity_poly.type
_entity_poly.pdbx_seq_one_letter_code
_entity_poly.pdbx_strand_id
1 'polypeptide(L)'
;MSSGPADGQDLFDDVDSLARLIGGPVTIEDVDFRVLAYSAVPGQADDLARRAAILNRKTPERWLRWISESGLHDQLAHADRPIQLHLPWVTEIARHIQPITHSGHIVGYLWLMNDDTQLSEETIRVVREFAERLAPELAERLRHRPVNPGGRALSQFFAGVLPAGALTPLLEVNELDSKVVVIAVQAVRDRPSTVPTALSDRAGAQRALTLYADLQLPNALVALEHDTLFVLMAAASVEDRTVTAALDGIVAQLRGVLGAGVIAGAGRVHTGLAHATDSRFEAQQVLHVLRAGGGEVSHGQFETLRCAIVLQAALDAVDACGPVTTQIKEQLGAAGPLRDEQLRTLDCYFDAAGDIRTAARNLRIHPNTLRYRLRRVEQTTGLDLSDSPTRLALELVLKAAGGDTSA
;
A
#
# COMPACT_ATOMS: atom_id res chain seq x y z
N MET A 1 -28.92 25.59 -17.57
CA MET A 1 -28.20 26.20 -18.71
C MET A 1 -26.89 25.47 -18.81
N SER A 2 -26.70 24.77 -19.92
CA SER A 2 -25.64 23.82 -20.20
C SER A 2 -24.34 24.54 -20.50
N SER A 3 -23.32 24.39 -19.66
CA SER A 3 -21.93 24.74 -20.01
C SER A 3 -21.22 23.40 -20.38
N GLY A 4 -21.22 23.11 -21.66
CA GLY A 4 -20.35 22.10 -22.26
C GLY A 4 -19.28 22.80 -23.10
N PRO A 5 -18.37 22.18 -23.68
CA PRO A 5 -16.98 21.85 -23.58
C PRO A 5 -16.03 23.02 -23.94
N ALA A 6 -15.96 24.08 -23.10
CA ALA A 6 -15.01 25.21 -23.27
C ALA A 6 -13.62 24.91 -22.63
N ASP A 7 -13.55 24.01 -21.63
CA ASP A 7 -12.34 23.84 -20.79
C ASP A 7 -11.13 23.23 -21.52
N GLY A 8 -11.32 22.52 -22.64
CA GLY A 8 -10.19 21.87 -23.34
C GLY A 8 -9.41 22.80 -24.25
N GLN A 9 -10.09 23.77 -24.87
CA GLN A 9 -9.49 24.68 -25.85
C GLN A 9 -8.56 25.69 -25.16
N ASP A 10 -8.96 26.22 -24.02
CA ASP A 10 -8.19 27.19 -23.24
C ASP A 10 -6.82 26.65 -22.83
N LEU A 11 -6.71 25.34 -22.42
CA LEU A 11 -5.46 24.76 -22.01
C LEU A 11 -4.44 24.62 -23.15
N PHE A 12 -4.89 24.28 -24.36
CA PHE A 12 -4.02 24.23 -25.54
C PHE A 12 -3.52 25.62 -25.94
N ASP A 13 -4.39 26.64 -25.89
CA ASP A 13 -4.02 28.03 -26.19
C ASP A 13 -3.02 28.59 -25.17
N ASP A 14 -3.19 28.24 -23.90
CA ASP A 14 -2.26 28.57 -22.82
C ASP A 14 -0.88 27.93 -23.02
N VAL A 15 -0.85 26.66 -23.38
CA VAL A 15 0.41 25.91 -23.66
C VAL A 15 1.12 26.47 -24.89
N ASP A 16 0.39 26.82 -25.95
CA ASP A 16 0.95 27.47 -27.13
C ASP A 16 1.54 28.83 -26.80
N SER A 17 0.88 29.59 -25.92
CA SER A 17 1.37 30.90 -25.48
C SER A 17 2.67 30.76 -24.67
N LEU A 18 2.75 29.81 -23.75
CA LEU A 18 3.97 29.53 -23.02
C LEU A 18 5.08 29.08 -23.97
N ALA A 19 4.79 28.19 -24.92
CA ALA A 19 5.77 27.66 -25.85
C ALA A 19 6.39 28.76 -26.73
N ARG A 20 5.60 29.78 -27.12
CA ARG A 20 6.11 30.96 -27.82
C ARG A 20 7.01 31.84 -26.95
N LEU A 21 6.67 31.98 -25.66
CA LEU A 21 7.45 32.79 -24.73
C LEU A 21 8.82 32.16 -24.41
N ILE A 22 8.88 30.84 -24.23
CA ILE A 22 10.13 30.14 -23.90
C ILE A 22 10.94 29.71 -25.12
N GLY A 23 10.39 29.83 -26.34
CA GLY A 23 11.05 29.45 -27.57
C GLY A 23 11.17 27.94 -27.82
N GLY A 24 10.44 27.11 -27.09
CA GLY A 24 10.51 25.65 -27.19
C GLY A 24 9.18 24.92 -26.94
N PRO A 25 9.06 23.67 -27.36
CA PRO A 25 7.87 22.86 -27.14
C PRO A 25 7.56 22.63 -25.67
N VAL A 26 6.26 22.64 -25.36
CA VAL A 26 5.72 22.40 -24.01
C VAL A 26 4.71 21.28 -24.07
N THR A 27 4.70 20.45 -23.03
CA THR A 27 3.68 19.42 -22.82
C THR A 27 3.24 19.45 -21.36
N ILE A 28 1.94 19.39 -21.10
CA ILE A 28 1.37 19.22 -19.76
C ILE A 28 0.92 17.78 -19.62
N GLU A 29 1.33 17.18 -18.54
CA GLU A 29 0.92 15.84 -18.17
C GLU A 29 0.28 15.84 -16.77
N ASP A 30 -0.63 14.90 -16.55
CA ASP A 30 -1.16 14.67 -15.22
C ASP A 30 -0.17 13.86 -14.34
N VAL A 31 -0.58 13.56 -13.12
CA VAL A 31 0.22 12.79 -12.17
C VAL A 31 0.49 11.34 -12.60
N ASP A 32 -0.25 10.81 -13.56
CA ASP A 32 -0.06 9.48 -14.17
C ASP A 32 0.71 9.57 -15.50
N PHE A 33 1.36 10.72 -15.77
CA PHE A 33 2.11 10.98 -16.99
C PHE A 33 1.29 10.84 -18.29
N ARG A 34 0.00 11.16 -18.22
CA ARG A 34 -0.86 11.25 -19.41
C ARG A 34 -0.87 12.67 -19.94
N VAL A 35 -0.72 12.80 -21.24
CA VAL A 35 -0.72 14.09 -21.91
C VAL A 35 -2.11 14.72 -21.84
N LEU A 36 -2.19 15.88 -21.19
CA LEU A 36 -3.40 16.72 -21.09
C LEU A 36 -3.46 17.76 -22.21
N ALA A 37 -2.32 18.42 -22.48
CA ALA A 37 -2.17 19.38 -23.55
C ALA A 37 -0.71 19.43 -24.04
N TYR A 38 -0.53 19.91 -25.25
CA TYR A 38 0.79 20.09 -25.86
C TYR A 38 0.78 21.25 -26.79
N SER A 39 1.94 21.94 -26.99
CA SER A 39 2.07 23.01 -27.92
C SER A 39 2.16 22.49 -29.36
N ALA A 40 1.55 23.24 -30.27
CA ALA A 40 1.56 22.99 -31.73
C ALA A 40 2.11 24.18 -32.50
N VAL A 41 3.10 24.89 -31.95
CA VAL A 41 3.68 26.07 -32.56
C VAL A 41 4.60 25.68 -33.73
N PRO A 42 4.35 26.20 -34.95
CA PRO A 42 5.17 25.88 -36.13
C PRO A 42 6.65 26.27 -35.96
N GLY A 43 7.55 25.41 -36.45
CA GLY A 43 8.99 25.68 -36.43
C GLY A 43 9.72 25.34 -35.14
N GLN A 44 9.03 24.85 -34.12
CA GLN A 44 9.66 24.35 -32.90
C GLN A 44 10.25 22.95 -33.12
N ALA A 45 11.34 22.67 -32.37
CA ALA A 45 11.97 21.36 -32.36
C ALA A 45 10.99 20.27 -31.90
N ASP A 46 11.05 19.10 -32.52
CA ASP A 46 10.19 17.98 -32.19
C ASP A 46 10.98 16.67 -32.36
N ASP A 47 10.73 15.68 -31.51
CA ASP A 47 11.39 14.39 -31.58
C ASP A 47 10.42 13.21 -31.52
N LEU A 48 10.95 12.01 -31.80
CA LEU A 48 10.18 10.78 -31.83
C LEU A 48 9.52 10.48 -30.47
N ALA A 49 10.17 10.82 -29.35
CA ALA A 49 9.66 10.52 -28.03
C ALA A 49 8.46 11.42 -27.67
N ARG A 50 8.51 12.70 -28.00
CA ARG A 50 7.40 13.63 -27.84
C ARG A 50 6.22 13.25 -28.73
N ARG A 51 6.48 12.91 -30.00
CA ARG A 51 5.44 12.42 -30.92
C ARG A 51 4.75 11.16 -30.39
N ALA A 52 5.54 10.21 -29.88
CA ALA A 52 5.00 8.99 -29.28
C ALA A 52 4.13 9.29 -28.05
N ALA A 53 4.57 10.18 -27.16
CA ALA A 53 3.79 10.61 -25.99
C ALA A 53 2.46 11.24 -26.37
N ILE A 54 2.47 12.14 -27.37
CA ILE A 54 1.27 12.83 -27.89
C ILE A 54 0.31 11.83 -28.54
N LEU A 55 0.80 10.97 -29.44
CA LEU A 55 -0.03 9.99 -30.17
C LEU A 55 -0.67 8.97 -29.22
N ASN A 56 0.09 8.48 -28.26
CA ASN A 56 -0.39 7.52 -27.27
C ASN A 56 -1.11 8.18 -26.08
N ARG A 57 -1.12 9.50 -26.03
CA ARG A 57 -1.63 10.30 -24.89
C ARG A 57 -1.02 9.90 -23.54
N LYS A 58 0.19 9.36 -23.56
CA LYS A 58 0.93 8.90 -22.36
C LYS A 58 2.42 8.91 -22.63
N THR A 59 3.21 9.28 -21.64
CA THR A 59 4.68 9.15 -21.68
C THR A 59 5.09 7.70 -21.93
N PRO A 60 6.07 7.41 -22.82
CA PRO A 60 6.51 6.05 -23.13
C PRO A 60 7.00 5.28 -21.89
N GLU A 61 6.70 3.99 -21.81
CA GLU A 61 6.99 3.15 -20.64
C GLU A 61 8.46 3.13 -20.22
N ARG A 62 9.40 3.15 -21.16
CA ARG A 62 10.84 3.21 -20.85
C ARG A 62 11.22 4.47 -20.05
N TRP A 63 10.50 5.59 -20.25
CA TRP A 63 10.70 6.84 -19.52
C TRP A 63 10.11 6.72 -18.12
N LEU A 64 8.92 6.17 -17.98
CA LEU A 64 8.27 5.94 -16.71
C LEU A 64 9.11 5.03 -15.81
N ARG A 65 9.69 3.96 -16.40
CA ARG A 65 10.61 3.07 -15.69
C ARG A 65 11.86 3.83 -15.21
N TRP A 66 12.48 4.62 -16.07
CA TRP A 66 13.64 5.42 -15.71
C TRP A 66 13.31 6.46 -14.63
N ILE A 67 12.17 7.15 -14.71
CA ILE A 67 11.68 8.08 -13.68
C ILE A 67 11.55 7.37 -12.33
N SER A 68 10.99 6.15 -12.33
CA SER A 68 10.83 5.34 -11.12
C SER A 68 12.17 4.90 -10.51
N GLU A 69 13.14 4.52 -11.36
CA GLU A 69 14.46 4.00 -10.92
C GLU A 69 15.46 5.08 -10.56
N SER A 70 15.33 6.30 -11.11
CA SER A 70 16.30 7.39 -10.98
C SER A 70 16.19 8.21 -9.69
N GLY A 71 15.16 7.97 -8.85
CA GLY A 71 14.87 8.83 -7.69
C GLY A 71 14.37 10.23 -8.07
N LEU A 72 14.00 10.45 -9.33
CA LEU A 72 13.49 11.73 -9.82
C LEU A 72 12.20 12.14 -9.10
N HIS A 73 11.41 11.18 -8.68
CA HIS A 73 10.15 11.45 -7.96
C HIS A 73 10.39 12.23 -6.65
N ASP A 74 11.41 11.84 -5.89
CA ASP A 74 11.80 12.52 -4.65
C ASP A 74 12.36 13.92 -4.93
N GLN A 75 13.11 14.08 -6.01
CA GLN A 75 13.60 15.39 -6.44
C GLN A 75 12.45 16.32 -6.83
N LEU A 76 11.48 15.81 -7.60
CA LEU A 76 10.30 16.58 -8.01
C LEU A 76 9.39 16.97 -6.84
N ALA A 77 9.29 16.14 -5.80
CA ALA A 77 8.49 16.45 -4.62
C ALA A 77 8.99 17.70 -3.87
N HIS A 78 10.27 18.03 -4.01
CA HIS A 78 10.92 19.15 -3.32
C HIS A 78 11.38 20.26 -4.27
N ALA A 79 11.11 20.12 -5.58
CA ALA A 79 11.58 21.08 -6.58
C ALA A 79 10.73 22.34 -6.62
N ASP A 80 11.37 23.48 -6.45
CA ASP A 80 10.80 24.82 -6.63
C ASP A 80 11.12 25.42 -8.02
N ARG A 81 11.93 24.71 -8.83
CA ARG A 81 12.35 25.13 -10.18
C ARG A 81 12.44 23.92 -11.12
N PRO A 82 12.41 24.15 -12.45
CA PRO A 82 12.53 23.07 -13.43
C PRO A 82 13.80 22.26 -13.23
N ILE A 83 13.68 20.93 -13.25
CA ILE A 83 14.78 19.98 -13.17
C ILE A 83 15.19 19.59 -14.59
N GLN A 84 16.47 19.73 -14.91
CA GLN A 84 17.02 19.22 -16.17
C GLN A 84 17.17 17.70 -16.13
N LEU A 85 16.67 17.03 -17.16
CA LEU A 85 16.74 15.58 -17.28
C LEU A 85 17.86 15.16 -18.23
N HIS A 86 18.72 14.27 -17.76
CA HIS A 86 19.77 13.64 -18.55
C HIS A 86 19.34 12.21 -18.89
N LEU A 87 18.63 12.05 -20.00
CA LEU A 87 18.12 10.75 -20.45
C LEU A 87 19.17 10.08 -21.33
N PRO A 88 19.63 8.85 -20.99
CA PRO A 88 20.75 8.18 -21.70
C PRO A 88 20.50 7.93 -23.19
N TRP A 89 19.23 7.99 -23.62
CA TRP A 89 18.83 7.72 -25.01
C TRP A 89 18.24 8.92 -25.74
N VAL A 90 18.28 10.12 -25.14
CA VAL A 90 17.86 11.37 -25.75
C VAL A 90 19.03 12.34 -25.72
N THR A 91 19.65 12.54 -26.84
CA THR A 91 20.92 13.32 -26.93
C THR A 91 20.75 14.64 -27.66
N GLU A 92 19.61 14.87 -28.32
CA GLU A 92 19.48 15.95 -29.29
C GLU A 92 18.92 17.25 -28.72
N ILE A 93 18.01 17.15 -27.71
CA ILE A 93 17.35 18.33 -27.14
C ILE A 93 17.26 18.19 -25.63
N ALA A 94 17.69 19.24 -24.91
CA ALA A 94 17.59 19.27 -23.45
C ALA A 94 16.12 19.27 -23.00
N ARG A 95 15.84 18.50 -21.96
CA ARG A 95 14.51 18.40 -21.39
C ARG A 95 14.52 18.88 -19.96
N HIS A 96 13.49 19.63 -19.61
CA HIS A 96 13.26 20.06 -18.25
C HIS A 96 11.85 19.67 -17.83
N ILE A 97 11.70 19.30 -16.56
CA ILE A 97 10.42 18.99 -15.94
C ILE A 97 10.17 19.91 -14.75
N GLN A 98 9.04 20.58 -14.74
CA GLN A 98 8.57 21.39 -13.63
C GLN A 98 7.36 20.70 -13.00
N PRO A 99 7.37 20.34 -11.71
CA PRO A 99 6.16 19.90 -11.05
C PRO A 99 5.17 21.05 -10.91
N ILE A 100 3.90 20.73 -11.13
CA ILE A 100 2.77 21.63 -10.88
C ILE A 100 2.19 21.22 -9.53
N THR A 101 2.27 22.11 -8.54
CA THR A 101 1.89 21.81 -7.16
C THR A 101 0.69 22.63 -6.69
N HIS A 102 -0.24 21.99 -5.99
CA HIS A 102 -1.39 22.63 -5.36
C HIS A 102 -1.51 22.17 -3.91
N SER A 103 -1.54 23.12 -2.96
CA SER A 103 -1.60 22.82 -1.52
C SER A 103 -0.54 21.81 -1.03
N GLY A 104 0.69 21.92 -1.54
CA GLY A 104 1.81 21.06 -1.18
C GLY A 104 1.83 19.69 -1.89
N HIS A 105 0.94 19.42 -2.84
CA HIS A 105 0.88 18.16 -3.58
C HIS A 105 1.07 18.39 -5.07
N ILE A 106 1.81 17.49 -5.73
CA ILE A 106 1.96 17.49 -7.18
C ILE A 106 0.61 17.12 -7.83
N VAL A 107 0.12 17.97 -8.72
CA VAL A 107 -1.13 17.78 -9.48
C VAL A 107 -0.89 17.56 -10.97
N GLY A 108 0.34 17.66 -11.42
CA GLY A 108 0.76 17.42 -12.79
C GLY A 108 2.20 17.82 -13.03
N TYR A 109 2.62 17.71 -14.27
CA TYR A 109 3.98 18.02 -14.72
C TYR A 109 3.96 18.86 -15.99
N LEU A 110 4.87 19.82 -16.04
CA LEU A 110 5.12 20.64 -17.23
C LEU A 110 6.47 20.22 -17.81
N TRP A 111 6.46 19.68 -19.02
CA TRP A 111 7.64 19.29 -19.75
C TRP A 111 8.03 20.38 -20.73
N LEU A 112 9.29 20.76 -20.71
CA LEU A 112 9.88 21.78 -21.55
C LEU A 112 10.98 21.14 -22.38
N MET A 113 11.02 21.46 -23.66
CA MET A 113 12.13 21.14 -24.55
C MET A 113 12.79 22.44 -24.98
N ASN A 114 14.06 22.56 -24.76
CA ASN A 114 14.84 23.73 -25.16
C ASN A 114 16.21 23.29 -25.64
N ASP A 115 16.75 23.96 -26.66
CA ASP A 115 18.10 23.70 -27.16
C ASP A 115 19.18 24.12 -26.15
N ASP A 116 18.85 25.04 -25.25
CA ASP A 116 19.74 25.45 -24.17
C ASP A 116 19.77 24.41 -23.03
N THR A 117 20.96 24.02 -22.63
CA THR A 117 21.18 23.11 -21.49
C THR A 117 20.81 23.75 -20.15
N GLN A 118 20.75 25.08 -20.08
CA GLN A 118 20.33 25.82 -18.89
C GLN A 118 19.25 26.84 -19.26
N LEU A 119 18.15 26.81 -18.49
CA LEU A 119 17.09 27.80 -18.62
C LEU A 119 17.53 29.13 -17.99
N SER A 120 17.20 30.25 -18.62
CA SER A 120 17.42 31.58 -18.02
C SER A 120 16.54 31.77 -16.78
N GLU A 121 16.94 32.61 -15.84
CA GLU A 121 16.13 32.94 -14.65
C GLU A 121 14.78 33.53 -15.03
N GLU A 122 14.70 34.25 -16.16
CA GLU A 122 13.42 34.77 -16.68
C GLU A 122 12.51 33.61 -17.16
N THR A 123 13.05 32.66 -17.90
CA THR A 123 12.32 31.46 -18.33
C THR A 123 11.82 30.66 -17.14
N ILE A 124 12.67 30.44 -16.12
CA ILE A 124 12.30 29.74 -14.89
C ILE A 124 11.13 30.45 -14.20
N ARG A 125 11.19 31.77 -14.08
CA ARG A 125 10.12 32.57 -13.46
C ARG A 125 8.79 32.41 -14.21
N VAL A 126 8.81 32.55 -15.54
CA VAL A 126 7.63 32.41 -16.40
C VAL A 126 7.02 31.00 -16.26
N VAL A 127 7.84 29.97 -16.28
CA VAL A 127 7.41 28.56 -16.12
C VAL A 127 6.76 28.33 -14.77
N ARG A 128 7.32 28.86 -13.68
CA ARG A 128 6.75 28.74 -12.34
C ARG A 128 5.41 29.48 -12.22
N GLU A 129 5.35 30.72 -12.66
CA GLU A 129 4.11 31.52 -12.66
C GLU A 129 2.99 30.80 -13.45
N PHE A 130 3.37 30.18 -14.57
CA PHE A 130 2.43 29.38 -15.37
C PHE A 130 1.96 28.14 -14.61
N ALA A 131 2.88 27.39 -13.98
CA ALA A 131 2.56 26.21 -13.19
C ALA A 131 1.64 26.55 -12.00
N GLU A 132 1.94 27.65 -11.28
CA GLU A 132 1.13 28.13 -10.15
C GLU A 132 -0.30 28.51 -10.59
N ARG A 133 -0.43 29.17 -11.74
CA ARG A 133 -1.75 29.56 -12.31
C ARG A 133 -2.58 28.33 -12.70
N LEU A 134 -1.94 27.31 -13.26
CA LEU A 134 -2.60 26.09 -13.73
C LEU A 134 -2.97 25.11 -12.61
N ALA A 135 -2.26 25.16 -11.49
CA ALA A 135 -2.38 24.20 -10.41
C ALA A 135 -3.82 24.01 -9.86
N PRO A 136 -4.64 25.06 -9.62
CA PRO A 136 -6.02 24.89 -9.15
C PRO A 136 -6.89 24.11 -10.13
N GLU A 137 -6.76 24.38 -11.43
CA GLU A 137 -7.53 23.71 -12.49
C GLU A 137 -7.17 22.22 -12.56
N LEU A 138 -5.87 21.89 -12.55
CA LEU A 138 -5.45 20.49 -12.54
C LEU A 138 -5.87 19.77 -11.26
N ALA A 139 -5.82 20.44 -10.12
CA ALA A 139 -6.32 19.88 -8.86
C ALA A 139 -7.83 19.56 -8.93
N GLU A 140 -8.63 20.43 -9.58
CA GLU A 140 -10.06 20.20 -9.80
C GLU A 140 -10.29 19.03 -10.76
N ARG A 141 -9.57 18.99 -11.88
CA ARG A 141 -9.62 17.86 -12.82
C ARG A 141 -9.25 16.54 -12.16
N LEU A 142 -8.26 16.53 -11.26
CA LEU A 142 -7.89 15.33 -10.48
C LEU A 142 -9.00 14.90 -9.53
N ARG A 143 -9.73 15.84 -8.92
CA ARG A 143 -10.86 15.52 -8.03
C ARG A 143 -12.03 14.86 -8.77
N HIS A 144 -12.27 15.29 -10.01
CA HIS A 144 -13.38 14.77 -10.83
C HIS A 144 -12.99 13.58 -11.73
N ARG A 145 -11.72 13.23 -11.79
CA ARG A 145 -11.25 12.14 -12.62
C ARG A 145 -11.61 10.79 -11.96
N PRO A 146 -12.21 9.84 -12.71
CA PRO A 146 -12.32 8.47 -12.24
C PRO A 146 -10.90 7.93 -12.08
N VAL A 147 -10.48 7.80 -10.82
CA VAL A 147 -9.20 7.21 -10.44
C VAL A 147 -9.18 5.78 -10.97
N ASN A 148 -8.29 5.50 -11.93
CA ASN A 148 -8.00 4.17 -12.44
C ASN A 148 -9.26 3.33 -12.82
N PRO A 149 -9.66 3.25 -14.11
CA PRO A 149 -10.81 2.45 -14.54
C PRO A 149 -10.72 0.98 -14.09
N GLY A 150 -9.50 0.41 -14.11
CA GLY A 150 -9.22 -0.93 -13.61
C GLY A 150 -9.45 -1.06 -12.11
N GLY A 151 -9.02 -0.08 -11.33
CA GLY A 151 -9.24 -0.07 -9.88
C GLY A 151 -10.71 0.09 -9.52
N ARG A 152 -11.48 0.89 -10.27
CA ARG A 152 -12.92 0.99 -10.08
C ARG A 152 -13.63 -0.33 -10.40
N ALA A 153 -13.26 -0.97 -11.51
CA ALA A 153 -13.80 -2.27 -11.88
C ALA A 153 -13.47 -3.33 -10.82
N LEU A 154 -12.24 -3.33 -10.29
CA LEU A 154 -11.81 -4.23 -9.24
C LEU A 154 -12.62 -4.01 -7.94
N SER A 155 -12.81 -2.75 -7.52
CA SER A 155 -13.65 -2.44 -6.34
C SER A 155 -15.11 -2.87 -6.54
N GLN A 156 -15.67 -2.65 -7.74
CA GLN A 156 -17.03 -3.09 -8.05
C GLN A 156 -17.16 -4.63 -8.09
N PHE A 157 -16.14 -5.32 -8.58
CA PHE A 157 -16.07 -6.78 -8.51
C PHE A 157 -16.02 -7.25 -7.06
N PHE A 158 -15.17 -6.69 -6.24
CA PHE A 158 -15.07 -7.03 -4.81
C PHE A 158 -16.35 -6.71 -4.01
N ALA A 159 -17.10 -5.72 -4.45
CA ALA A 159 -18.42 -5.39 -3.88
C ALA A 159 -19.56 -6.29 -4.42
N GLY A 160 -19.27 -7.24 -5.31
CA GLY A 160 -20.27 -8.10 -5.93
C GLY A 160 -21.17 -7.41 -6.98
N VAL A 161 -20.78 -6.21 -7.42
CA VAL A 161 -21.53 -5.42 -8.42
C VAL A 161 -21.17 -5.85 -9.84
N LEU A 162 -19.91 -6.22 -10.09
CA LEU A 162 -19.44 -6.70 -11.39
C LEU A 162 -19.09 -8.20 -11.33
N PRO A 163 -19.40 -8.98 -12.38
CA PRO A 163 -18.95 -10.36 -12.47
C PRO A 163 -17.45 -10.41 -12.78
N ALA A 164 -16.79 -11.57 -12.48
CA ALA A 164 -15.37 -11.77 -12.71
C ALA A 164 -14.96 -11.58 -14.20
N GLY A 165 -15.82 -12.01 -15.14
CA GLY A 165 -15.59 -11.83 -16.56
C GLY A 165 -15.44 -10.38 -17.02
N ALA A 166 -15.96 -9.41 -16.27
CA ALA A 166 -15.77 -7.98 -16.56
C ALA A 166 -14.31 -7.52 -16.37
N LEU A 167 -13.49 -8.25 -15.62
CA LEU A 167 -12.08 -7.96 -15.42
C LEU A 167 -11.19 -8.53 -16.52
N THR A 168 -11.67 -9.50 -17.27
CA THR A 168 -10.92 -10.20 -18.34
C THR A 168 -10.26 -9.26 -19.35
N PRO A 169 -10.97 -8.27 -19.95
CA PRO A 169 -10.36 -7.37 -20.92
C PRO A 169 -9.37 -6.38 -20.29
N LEU A 170 -9.45 -6.16 -18.97
CA LEU A 170 -8.55 -5.25 -18.25
C LEU A 170 -7.25 -5.94 -17.83
N LEU A 171 -7.32 -7.26 -17.65
CA LEU A 171 -6.19 -8.11 -17.24
C LEU A 171 -5.58 -8.87 -18.41
N GLU A 172 -6.23 -8.87 -19.58
CA GLU A 172 -5.81 -9.60 -20.78
C GLU A 172 -5.57 -11.10 -20.52
N VAL A 173 -6.44 -11.73 -19.70
CA VAL A 173 -6.30 -13.12 -19.26
C VAL A 173 -7.58 -13.92 -19.52
N ASN A 174 -7.49 -15.25 -19.41
CA ASN A 174 -8.66 -16.14 -19.45
C ASN A 174 -9.33 -16.19 -18.06
N GLU A 175 -10.65 -16.06 -18.01
CA GLU A 175 -11.40 -16.04 -16.76
C GLU A 175 -11.25 -17.32 -15.93
N LEU A 176 -11.28 -18.47 -16.57
CA LEU A 176 -11.37 -19.78 -15.90
C LEU A 176 -10.00 -20.39 -15.58
N ASP A 177 -9.02 -20.21 -16.47
CA ASP A 177 -7.74 -20.92 -16.39
C ASP A 177 -6.62 -20.10 -15.77
N SER A 178 -6.83 -18.78 -15.60
CA SER A 178 -5.81 -17.90 -15.04
C SER A 178 -5.57 -18.16 -13.57
N LYS A 179 -4.31 -18.09 -13.17
CA LYS A 179 -3.92 -18.03 -11.76
C LYS A 179 -4.08 -16.62 -11.26
N VAL A 180 -4.70 -16.47 -10.10
CA VAL A 180 -4.97 -15.17 -9.48
C VAL A 180 -4.47 -15.13 -8.06
N VAL A 181 -3.95 -13.99 -7.66
CA VAL A 181 -3.58 -13.70 -6.28
C VAL A 181 -3.91 -12.25 -5.96
N VAL A 182 -4.35 -12.00 -4.74
CA VAL A 182 -4.58 -10.66 -4.23
C VAL A 182 -3.56 -10.34 -3.14
N ILE A 183 -2.95 -9.17 -3.24
CA ILE A 183 -2.10 -8.59 -2.22
C ILE A 183 -2.86 -7.41 -1.61
N ALA A 184 -2.98 -7.40 -0.29
CA ALA A 184 -3.54 -6.29 0.48
C ALA A 184 -2.40 -5.52 1.15
N VAL A 185 -2.45 -4.18 1.12
CA VAL A 185 -1.38 -3.31 1.61
C VAL A 185 -1.94 -2.19 2.47
N GLN A 186 -1.30 -1.92 3.59
CA GLN A 186 -1.66 -0.83 4.50
C GLN A 186 -0.43 -0.11 5.05
N ALA A 187 -0.61 1.17 5.36
CA ALA A 187 0.37 1.94 6.13
C ALA A 187 0.19 1.68 7.63
N VAL A 188 1.30 1.39 8.32
CA VAL A 188 1.35 1.29 9.79
C VAL A 188 1.93 2.59 10.33
N ARG A 189 1.27 3.17 11.32
CA ARG A 189 1.74 4.38 12.01
C ARG A 189 2.24 4.01 13.39
N ASP A 190 3.46 4.37 13.69
CA ASP A 190 4.08 4.14 15.00
C ASP A 190 3.51 5.03 16.12
N ARG A 191 2.67 6.03 15.79
CA ARG A 191 2.03 6.92 16.77
C ARG A 191 0.67 7.40 16.27
N PRO A 192 -0.32 7.58 17.17
CA PRO A 192 -1.55 8.28 16.83
C PRO A 192 -1.21 9.73 16.47
N SER A 193 -1.06 10.02 15.19
CA SER A 193 -0.92 11.37 14.68
C SER A 193 -2.28 12.06 14.78
N THR A 194 -2.33 13.22 15.40
CA THR A 194 -3.53 14.08 15.47
C THR A 194 -3.92 14.67 14.12
N VAL A 195 -3.08 14.49 13.09
CA VAL A 195 -3.36 14.91 11.72
C VAL A 195 -3.94 13.72 10.97
N PRO A 196 -5.19 13.78 10.49
CA PRO A 196 -5.74 12.75 9.59
C PRO A 196 -4.81 12.62 8.38
N THR A 197 -4.53 11.37 7.94
CA THR A 197 -3.83 11.17 6.67
C THR A 197 -4.68 11.86 5.61
N ALA A 198 -4.16 12.91 5.01
CA ALA A 198 -4.90 13.64 3.99
C ALA A 198 -5.33 12.66 2.89
N LEU A 199 -6.53 12.83 2.32
CA LEU A 199 -7.00 12.04 1.19
C LEU A 199 -5.97 12.01 0.04
N SER A 200 -5.14 13.07 -0.04
CA SER A 200 -4.00 13.19 -0.95
C SER A 200 -2.91 12.13 -0.76
N ASP A 201 -2.57 11.75 0.48
CA ASP A 201 -1.53 10.73 0.73
C ASP A 201 -2.00 9.35 0.26
N ARG A 202 -3.28 9.03 0.47
CA ARG A 202 -3.89 7.77 0.01
C ARG A 202 -3.99 7.72 -1.51
N ALA A 203 -4.40 8.81 -2.12
CA ALA A 203 -4.47 8.92 -3.58
C ALA A 203 -3.05 8.90 -4.19
N GLY A 204 -2.06 9.50 -3.53
CA GLY A 204 -0.65 9.42 -3.89
C GLY A 204 -0.13 7.99 -3.84
N ALA A 205 -0.38 7.28 -2.74
CA ALA A 205 0.00 5.88 -2.59
C ALA A 205 -0.66 4.97 -3.63
N GLN A 206 -1.95 5.18 -3.91
CA GLN A 206 -2.66 4.43 -4.95
C GLN A 206 -2.04 4.67 -6.33
N ARG A 207 -1.74 5.93 -6.68
CA ARG A 207 -1.11 6.26 -7.96
C ARG A 207 0.27 5.64 -8.10
N ALA A 208 1.11 5.77 -7.06
CA ALA A 208 2.45 5.19 -7.05
C ALA A 208 2.39 3.66 -7.22
N LEU A 209 1.47 3.00 -6.53
CA LEU A 209 1.28 1.56 -6.63
C LEU A 209 0.70 1.15 -7.99
N THR A 210 -0.22 1.93 -8.56
CA THR A 210 -0.74 1.68 -9.91
C THR A 210 0.37 1.79 -10.95
N LEU A 211 1.20 2.83 -10.87
CA LEU A 211 2.33 3.00 -11.78
C LEU A 211 3.35 1.85 -11.64
N TYR A 212 3.67 1.47 -10.40
CA TYR A 212 4.53 0.32 -10.13
C TYR A 212 3.94 -0.97 -10.71
N ALA A 213 2.65 -1.21 -10.50
CA ALA A 213 1.95 -2.39 -11.01
C ALA A 213 1.97 -2.43 -12.54
N ASP A 214 1.65 -1.32 -13.21
CA ASP A 214 1.67 -1.20 -14.68
C ASP A 214 3.06 -1.51 -15.28
N LEU A 215 4.14 -1.25 -14.54
CA LEU A 215 5.52 -1.41 -15.03
C LEU A 215 6.18 -2.73 -14.64
N GLN A 216 5.85 -3.27 -13.47
CA GLN A 216 6.58 -4.38 -12.86
C GLN A 216 5.72 -5.63 -12.63
N LEU A 217 4.40 -5.48 -12.57
CA LEU A 217 3.49 -6.58 -12.31
C LEU A 217 2.65 -6.87 -13.54
N PRO A 218 2.85 -8.00 -14.21
CA PRO A 218 2.07 -8.34 -15.39
C PRO A 218 0.58 -8.50 -15.02
N ASN A 219 -0.28 -7.89 -15.83
CA ASN A 219 -1.73 -8.05 -15.73
C ASN A 219 -2.27 -7.80 -14.31
N ALA A 220 -1.91 -6.65 -13.71
CA ALA A 220 -2.33 -6.30 -12.37
C ALA A 220 -3.33 -5.13 -12.36
N LEU A 221 -4.29 -5.18 -11.43
CA LEU A 221 -5.21 -4.09 -11.14
C LEU A 221 -5.03 -3.63 -9.69
N VAL A 222 -5.06 -2.31 -9.48
CA VAL A 222 -4.91 -1.71 -8.14
C VAL A 222 -6.18 -0.99 -7.75
N ALA A 223 -6.75 -1.32 -6.59
CA ALA A 223 -7.90 -0.64 -6.01
C ALA A 223 -7.58 -0.12 -4.61
N LEU A 224 -8.17 1.01 -4.24
CA LEU A 224 -8.16 1.52 -2.89
C LEU A 224 -9.55 1.38 -2.29
N GLU A 225 -9.67 0.67 -1.18
CA GLU A 225 -10.89 0.56 -0.41
C GLU A 225 -10.61 0.96 1.04
N HIS A 226 -11.28 2.01 1.50
CA HIS A 226 -11.06 2.62 2.81
C HIS A 226 -9.60 3.03 3.02
N ASP A 227 -8.81 2.24 3.76
CA ASP A 227 -7.40 2.46 4.06
C ASP A 227 -6.48 1.34 3.54
N THR A 228 -7.03 0.44 2.73
CA THR A 228 -6.34 -0.72 2.18
C THR A 228 -6.21 -0.62 0.67
N LEU A 229 -5.00 -0.72 0.18
CA LEU A 229 -4.72 -0.90 -1.25
C LEU A 229 -4.75 -2.39 -1.57
N PHE A 230 -5.50 -2.77 -2.59
CA PHE A 230 -5.54 -4.14 -3.10
C PHE A 230 -4.90 -4.19 -4.47
N VAL A 231 -4.02 -5.16 -4.66
CA VAL A 231 -3.43 -5.49 -5.97
C VAL A 231 -3.91 -6.87 -6.36
N LEU A 232 -4.69 -6.96 -7.42
CA LEU A 232 -5.03 -8.23 -8.07
C LEU A 232 -4.02 -8.49 -9.17
N MET A 233 -3.30 -9.60 -9.09
CA MET A 233 -2.43 -10.09 -10.14
C MET A 233 -3.07 -11.33 -10.79
N ALA A 234 -3.05 -11.40 -12.12
CA ALA A 234 -3.56 -12.54 -12.86
C ALA A 234 -2.62 -12.93 -14.02
N ALA A 235 -2.32 -14.20 -14.17
CA ALA A 235 -1.47 -14.71 -15.26
C ALA A 235 -1.78 -16.19 -15.54
N ALA A 236 -1.26 -16.73 -16.64
CA ALA A 236 -1.33 -18.17 -16.93
C ALA A 236 -0.65 -19.02 -15.85
N SER A 237 0.43 -18.49 -15.23
CA SER A 237 1.08 -19.10 -14.08
C SER A 237 1.53 -18.00 -13.10
N VAL A 238 1.32 -18.21 -11.81
CA VAL A 238 1.82 -17.37 -10.71
C VAL A 238 2.53 -18.30 -9.73
N GLU A 239 3.82 -18.10 -9.56
CA GLU A 239 4.65 -18.88 -8.64
C GLU A 239 4.87 -18.12 -7.33
N ASP A 240 5.13 -18.82 -6.23
CA ASP A 240 5.37 -18.22 -4.91
C ASP A 240 6.51 -17.19 -4.93
N ARG A 241 7.56 -17.44 -5.73
CA ARG A 241 8.66 -16.47 -5.90
C ARG A 241 8.21 -15.16 -6.55
N THR A 242 7.24 -15.23 -7.48
CA THR A 242 6.66 -14.03 -8.12
C THR A 242 5.87 -13.22 -7.10
N VAL A 243 5.10 -13.89 -6.25
CA VAL A 243 4.34 -13.25 -5.16
C VAL A 243 5.29 -12.61 -4.15
N THR A 244 6.37 -13.31 -3.76
CA THR A 244 7.39 -12.75 -2.84
C THR A 244 8.05 -11.52 -3.42
N ALA A 245 8.49 -11.57 -4.68
CA ALA A 245 9.11 -10.42 -5.35
C ALA A 245 8.15 -9.22 -5.48
N ALA A 246 6.85 -9.49 -5.74
CA ALA A 246 5.82 -8.46 -5.77
C ALA A 246 5.64 -7.81 -4.39
N LEU A 247 5.60 -8.60 -3.31
CA LEU A 247 5.50 -8.09 -1.94
C LEU A 247 6.68 -7.19 -1.58
N ASP A 248 7.92 -7.65 -1.85
CA ASP A 248 9.14 -6.88 -1.62
C ASP A 248 9.12 -5.54 -2.36
N GLY A 249 8.81 -5.57 -3.65
CA GLY A 249 8.76 -4.38 -4.50
C GLY A 249 7.66 -3.40 -4.10
N ILE A 250 6.45 -3.88 -3.78
CA ILE A 250 5.33 -3.06 -3.32
C ILE A 250 5.69 -2.35 -2.00
N VAL A 251 6.26 -3.08 -1.05
CA VAL A 251 6.64 -2.52 0.26
C VAL A 251 7.75 -1.48 0.08
N ALA A 252 8.77 -1.76 -0.73
CA ALA A 252 9.85 -0.82 -1.01
C ALA A 252 9.33 0.47 -1.66
N GLN A 253 8.48 0.34 -2.69
CA GLN A 253 7.89 1.47 -3.40
C GLN A 253 7.05 2.37 -2.49
N LEU A 254 6.17 1.78 -1.69
CA LEU A 254 5.26 2.56 -0.84
C LEU A 254 5.95 3.16 0.39
N ARG A 255 7.01 2.55 0.92
CA ARG A 255 7.83 3.17 1.97
C ARG A 255 8.44 4.49 1.51
N GLY A 256 8.94 4.57 0.27
CA GLY A 256 9.47 5.80 -0.31
C GLY A 256 8.41 6.91 -0.43
N VAL A 257 7.17 6.54 -0.72
CA VAL A 257 6.07 7.52 -0.94
C VAL A 257 5.42 7.97 0.36
N LEU A 258 5.20 7.04 1.30
CA LEU A 258 4.41 7.30 2.52
C LEU A 258 5.26 7.77 3.70
N GLY A 259 6.59 7.58 3.66
CA GLY A 259 7.49 7.90 4.77
C GLY A 259 7.10 7.21 6.10
N ALA A 260 6.30 6.13 6.02
CA ALA A 260 5.75 5.38 7.15
C ALA A 260 6.03 3.89 6.99
N GLY A 261 5.85 3.12 8.06
CA GLY A 261 5.85 1.66 7.99
C GLY A 261 4.75 1.19 7.03
N VAL A 262 5.05 0.18 6.23
CA VAL A 262 4.10 -0.44 5.30
C VAL A 262 4.07 -1.93 5.56
N ILE A 263 2.87 -2.49 5.69
CA ILE A 263 2.66 -3.94 5.76
C ILE A 263 1.90 -4.41 4.53
N ALA A 264 2.25 -5.59 4.03
CA ALA A 264 1.62 -6.21 2.87
C ALA A 264 1.35 -7.69 3.10
N GLY A 265 0.13 -8.14 2.81
CA GLY A 265 -0.29 -9.53 2.94
C GLY A 265 -0.75 -10.09 1.61
N ALA A 266 -0.27 -11.27 1.21
CA ALA A 266 -0.76 -11.98 0.05
C ALA A 266 -1.66 -13.16 0.46
N GLY A 267 -2.80 -13.30 -0.24
CA GLY A 267 -3.62 -14.50 -0.21
C GLY A 267 -2.97 -15.66 -0.97
N ARG A 268 -3.66 -16.80 -1.04
CA ARG A 268 -3.23 -17.92 -1.88
C ARG A 268 -3.42 -17.63 -3.36
N VAL A 269 -2.64 -18.32 -4.16
CA VAL A 269 -2.85 -18.38 -5.60
C VAL A 269 -4.01 -19.34 -5.90
N HIS A 270 -5.05 -18.81 -6.51
CA HIS A 270 -6.22 -19.59 -6.93
C HIS A 270 -6.28 -19.73 -8.46
N THR A 271 -7.14 -20.62 -8.94
CA THR A 271 -7.42 -20.77 -10.38
C THR A 271 -8.80 -20.20 -10.70
N GLY A 272 -8.87 -19.29 -11.66
CA GLY A 272 -10.08 -18.58 -12.07
C GLY A 272 -10.28 -17.25 -11.37
N LEU A 273 -10.65 -16.21 -12.13
CA LEU A 273 -10.85 -14.85 -11.63
C LEU A 273 -11.90 -14.74 -10.52
N ALA A 274 -12.91 -15.61 -10.54
CA ALA A 274 -13.97 -15.62 -9.52
C ALA A 274 -13.41 -15.81 -8.09
N HIS A 275 -12.30 -16.54 -7.95
CA HIS A 275 -11.64 -16.80 -6.66
C HIS A 275 -10.72 -15.67 -6.16
N ALA A 276 -10.66 -14.55 -6.88
CA ALA A 276 -9.93 -13.38 -6.38
C ALA A 276 -10.53 -12.83 -5.07
N THR A 277 -11.82 -13.03 -4.82
CA THR A 277 -12.48 -12.69 -3.55
C THR A 277 -11.98 -13.55 -2.39
N ASP A 278 -11.74 -14.85 -2.64
CA ASP A 278 -11.16 -15.75 -1.62
C ASP A 278 -9.73 -15.32 -1.29
N SER A 279 -8.91 -15.08 -2.32
CA SER A 279 -7.53 -14.59 -2.15
C SER A 279 -7.48 -13.23 -1.45
N ARG A 280 -8.43 -12.34 -1.73
CA ARG A 280 -8.58 -11.06 -1.02
C ARG A 280 -8.83 -11.25 0.47
N PHE A 281 -9.80 -12.10 0.81
CA PHE A 281 -10.11 -12.42 2.20
C PHE A 281 -8.87 -12.95 2.94
N GLU A 282 -8.15 -13.89 2.33
CA GLU A 282 -6.90 -14.45 2.87
C GLU A 282 -5.81 -13.39 3.04
N ALA A 283 -5.64 -12.49 2.08
CA ALA A 283 -4.70 -11.37 2.16
C ALA A 283 -5.01 -10.43 3.33
N GLN A 284 -6.29 -10.17 3.60
CA GLN A 284 -6.74 -9.37 4.75
C GLN A 284 -6.44 -10.06 6.09
N GLN A 285 -6.58 -11.40 6.17
CA GLN A 285 -6.18 -12.16 7.37
C GLN A 285 -4.67 -12.05 7.63
N VAL A 286 -3.85 -12.10 6.57
CA VAL A 286 -2.41 -11.86 6.69
C VAL A 286 -2.11 -10.47 7.23
N LEU A 287 -2.73 -9.42 6.69
CA LEU A 287 -2.57 -8.05 7.19
C LEU A 287 -2.94 -7.92 8.66
N HIS A 288 -4.03 -8.58 9.07
CA HIS A 288 -4.48 -8.56 10.44
C HIS A 288 -3.41 -9.12 11.41
N VAL A 289 -2.81 -10.26 11.07
CA VAL A 289 -1.70 -10.86 11.83
C VAL A 289 -0.48 -9.96 11.87
N LEU A 290 -0.08 -9.40 10.72
CA LEU A 290 1.09 -8.51 10.66
C LEU A 290 0.91 -7.23 11.50
N ARG A 291 -0.31 -6.71 11.53
CA ARG A 291 -0.67 -5.54 12.36
C ARG A 291 -0.61 -5.88 13.84
N ALA A 292 -1.18 -7.02 14.25
CA ALA A 292 -1.15 -7.48 15.64
C ALA A 292 0.29 -7.73 16.15
N GLY A 293 1.19 -8.14 15.25
CA GLY A 293 2.64 -8.31 15.53
C GLY A 293 3.43 -7.00 15.58
N GLY A 294 2.77 -5.82 15.66
CA GLY A 294 3.46 -4.53 15.77
C GLY A 294 4.23 -4.07 14.53
N GLY A 295 4.07 -4.77 13.39
CA GLY A 295 4.72 -4.36 12.13
C GLY A 295 6.23 -4.69 12.06
N GLU A 296 6.76 -5.50 12.96
CA GLU A 296 8.15 -5.99 12.89
C GLU A 296 8.45 -6.70 11.56
N VAL A 297 7.48 -7.49 11.09
CA VAL A 297 7.52 -8.13 9.77
C VAL A 297 6.67 -7.32 8.81
N SER A 298 7.29 -6.83 7.74
CA SER A 298 6.64 -5.92 6.79
C SER A 298 5.71 -6.61 5.80
N HIS A 299 5.87 -7.90 5.53
CA HIS A 299 5.01 -8.63 4.60
C HIS A 299 4.98 -10.13 4.88
N GLY A 300 3.96 -10.80 4.36
CA GLY A 300 3.82 -12.25 4.48
C GLY A 300 2.81 -12.84 3.50
N GLN A 301 2.82 -14.15 3.40
CA GLN A 301 1.89 -14.93 2.59
C GLN A 301 1.02 -15.81 3.48
N PHE A 302 -0.23 -16.07 3.04
CA PHE A 302 -1.21 -16.86 3.78
C PHE A 302 -0.67 -18.23 4.19
N GLU A 303 -0.02 -18.95 3.27
CA GLU A 303 0.50 -20.30 3.54
C GLU A 303 1.54 -20.32 4.67
N THR A 304 2.38 -19.28 4.74
CA THR A 304 3.41 -19.17 5.77
C THR A 304 2.82 -18.81 7.13
N LEU A 305 1.76 -18.01 7.15
CA LEU A 305 1.16 -17.45 8.36
C LEU A 305 -0.14 -18.14 8.79
N ARG A 306 -0.54 -19.24 8.15
CA ARG A 306 -1.81 -19.94 8.43
C ARG A 306 -2.06 -20.28 9.90
N CYS A 307 -1.02 -20.72 10.63
CA CYS A 307 -1.15 -21.01 12.06
C CYS A 307 -1.30 -19.72 12.88
N ALA A 308 -0.57 -18.67 12.53
CA ALA A 308 -0.70 -17.36 13.18
C ALA A 308 -2.07 -16.75 12.92
N ILE A 309 -2.64 -16.92 11.73
CA ILE A 309 -3.99 -16.45 11.36
C ILE A 309 -5.04 -17.14 12.26
N VAL A 310 -4.96 -18.48 12.41
CA VAL A 310 -5.90 -19.22 13.29
C VAL A 310 -5.75 -18.77 14.74
N LEU A 311 -4.51 -18.60 15.21
CA LEU A 311 -4.25 -18.14 16.58
C LEU A 311 -4.81 -16.71 16.78
N GLN A 312 -4.55 -15.79 15.87
CA GLN A 312 -5.04 -14.43 15.97
C GLN A 312 -6.58 -14.37 15.99
N ALA A 313 -7.25 -15.15 15.14
CA ALA A 313 -8.71 -15.25 15.15
C ALA A 313 -9.25 -15.80 16.48
N ALA A 314 -8.54 -16.75 17.10
CA ALA A 314 -8.89 -17.25 18.43
C ALA A 314 -8.70 -16.18 19.52
N LEU A 315 -7.62 -15.40 19.47
CA LEU A 315 -7.37 -14.29 20.40
C LEU A 315 -8.43 -13.20 20.26
N ASP A 316 -8.78 -12.80 19.05
CA ASP A 316 -9.84 -11.82 18.78
C ASP A 316 -11.21 -12.29 19.33
N ALA A 317 -11.51 -13.59 19.18
CA ALA A 317 -12.72 -14.19 19.74
C ALA A 317 -12.71 -14.17 21.28
N VAL A 318 -11.57 -14.40 21.89
CA VAL A 318 -11.39 -14.32 23.35
C VAL A 318 -11.62 -12.89 23.83
N ASP A 319 -11.08 -11.88 23.16
CA ASP A 319 -11.29 -10.47 23.51
C ASP A 319 -12.77 -10.06 23.34
N ALA A 320 -13.45 -10.60 22.34
CA ALA A 320 -14.89 -10.39 22.16
C ALA A 320 -15.76 -11.01 23.29
N CYS A 321 -15.22 -12.02 24.04
CA CYS A 321 -15.85 -12.60 25.21
C CYS A 321 -15.70 -11.77 26.51
N GLY A 322 -15.39 -10.48 26.40
CA GLY A 322 -15.10 -9.49 27.43
C GLY A 322 -15.45 -9.81 28.89
N PRO A 323 -16.75 -10.03 29.27
CA PRO A 323 -17.12 -10.31 30.65
C PRO A 323 -16.50 -11.61 31.22
N VAL A 324 -16.42 -12.67 30.38
CA VAL A 324 -15.88 -13.97 30.81
C VAL A 324 -14.37 -13.88 30.98
N THR A 325 -13.66 -13.24 30.04
CA THR A 325 -12.22 -13.05 30.12
C THR A 325 -11.84 -12.16 31.28
N THR A 326 -12.63 -11.12 31.58
CA THR A 326 -12.44 -10.26 32.75
C THR A 326 -12.59 -11.07 34.05
N GLN A 327 -13.60 -11.90 34.15
CA GLN A 327 -13.81 -12.76 35.32
C GLN A 327 -12.62 -13.71 35.56
N ILE A 328 -12.10 -14.35 34.51
CA ILE A 328 -10.92 -15.23 34.60
C ILE A 328 -9.68 -14.42 35.05
N LYS A 329 -9.48 -13.22 34.48
CA LYS A 329 -8.38 -12.32 34.86
C LYS A 329 -8.49 -11.88 36.34
N GLU A 330 -9.70 -11.60 36.83
CA GLU A 330 -9.97 -11.27 38.24
C GLU A 330 -9.71 -12.42 39.18
N GLN A 331 -10.07 -13.67 38.80
CA GLN A 331 -9.79 -14.89 39.57
C GLN A 331 -8.29 -15.16 39.73
N LEU A 332 -7.46 -14.75 38.77
CA LEU A 332 -6.00 -14.80 38.91
C LEU A 332 -5.45 -13.76 39.89
N GLY A 333 -6.31 -12.93 40.49
CA GLY A 333 -6.00 -11.98 41.54
C GLY A 333 -5.62 -10.58 41.12
N ALA A 334 -5.63 -9.65 42.08
CA ALA A 334 -5.19 -8.29 41.86
C ALA A 334 -3.67 -8.23 41.58
N ALA A 335 -3.21 -7.17 40.91
CA ALA A 335 -1.80 -6.97 40.59
C ALA A 335 -0.92 -7.06 41.85
N GLY A 336 0.24 -7.69 41.72
CA GLY A 336 1.21 -7.87 42.78
C GLY A 336 2.11 -9.09 42.59
N PRO A 337 3.13 -9.27 43.44
CA PRO A 337 4.16 -10.31 43.27
C PRO A 337 3.59 -11.73 43.20
N LEU A 338 2.50 -12.00 43.88
CA LEU A 338 1.85 -13.31 43.87
C LEU A 338 1.18 -13.61 42.54
N ARG A 339 0.53 -12.62 41.94
CA ARG A 339 -0.05 -12.70 40.61
C ARG A 339 1.03 -12.92 39.57
N ASP A 340 2.10 -12.15 39.63
CA ASP A 340 3.23 -12.28 38.69
C ASP A 340 3.87 -13.64 38.76
N GLU A 341 3.99 -14.24 39.97
CA GLU A 341 4.47 -15.61 40.13
C GLU A 341 3.52 -16.63 39.48
N GLN A 342 2.21 -16.45 39.66
CA GLN A 342 1.20 -17.33 39.05
C GLN A 342 1.23 -17.27 37.54
N LEU A 343 1.23 -16.03 36.97
CA LEU A 343 1.28 -15.80 35.53
C LEU A 343 2.54 -16.43 34.92
N ARG A 344 3.73 -16.16 35.47
CA ARG A 344 4.97 -16.78 35.01
C ARG A 344 4.94 -18.32 35.10
N THR A 345 4.28 -18.84 36.11
CA THR A 345 4.13 -20.29 36.29
C THR A 345 3.28 -20.88 35.18
N LEU A 346 2.16 -20.24 34.85
CA LEU A 346 1.26 -20.66 33.79
C LEU A 346 1.91 -20.49 32.41
N ASP A 347 2.54 -19.35 32.12
CA ASP A 347 3.24 -19.10 30.85
C ASP A 347 4.29 -20.21 30.59
N CYS A 348 5.19 -20.46 31.55
CA CYS A 348 6.18 -21.52 31.41
C CYS A 348 5.59 -22.94 31.30
N TYR A 349 4.43 -23.17 31.91
CA TYR A 349 3.73 -24.45 31.81
C TYR A 349 3.10 -24.62 30.41
N PHE A 350 2.48 -23.61 29.87
CA PHE A 350 1.89 -23.62 28.53
C PHE A 350 2.95 -23.66 27.44
N ASP A 351 4.02 -22.85 27.53
CA ASP A 351 5.16 -22.90 26.63
C ASP A 351 5.87 -24.26 26.56
N ALA A 352 5.81 -25.00 27.67
CA ALA A 352 6.28 -26.38 27.73
C ALA A 352 5.22 -27.42 27.29
N ALA A 353 4.12 -26.96 26.63
CA ALA A 353 3.00 -27.84 26.24
C ALA A 353 2.45 -28.72 27.36
N GLY A 354 2.50 -28.25 28.62
CA GLY A 354 2.05 -28.97 29.78
C GLY A 354 3.08 -29.97 30.39
N ASP A 355 4.31 -30.02 29.87
CA ASP A 355 5.36 -30.87 30.43
C ASP A 355 5.96 -30.26 31.70
N ILE A 356 5.62 -30.88 32.83
CA ILE A 356 6.03 -30.44 34.16
C ILE A 356 7.57 -30.39 34.33
N ARG A 357 8.32 -31.30 33.72
CA ARG A 357 9.77 -31.32 33.86
C ARG A 357 10.44 -30.21 33.13
N THR A 358 10.01 -29.96 31.90
CA THR A 358 10.50 -28.88 31.05
C THR A 358 10.13 -27.53 31.65
N ALA A 359 8.88 -27.32 32.06
CA ALA A 359 8.43 -26.07 32.68
C ALA A 359 9.19 -25.79 34.00
N ALA A 360 9.38 -26.79 34.85
CA ALA A 360 10.14 -26.66 36.12
C ALA A 360 11.60 -26.25 35.84
N ARG A 361 12.23 -26.82 34.81
CA ARG A 361 13.59 -26.47 34.39
C ARG A 361 13.66 -25.01 33.93
N ASN A 362 12.71 -24.56 33.10
CA ASN A 362 12.64 -23.19 32.61
C ASN A 362 12.48 -22.20 33.78
N LEU A 363 11.66 -22.53 34.77
CA LEU A 363 11.48 -21.75 36.01
C LEU A 363 12.61 -21.89 37.01
N ARG A 364 13.58 -22.80 36.80
CA ARG A 364 14.67 -23.14 37.73
C ARG A 364 14.15 -23.58 39.13
N ILE A 365 13.08 -24.35 39.15
CA ILE A 365 12.48 -24.90 40.39
C ILE A 365 12.38 -26.42 40.30
N HIS A 366 12.12 -27.05 41.45
CA HIS A 366 11.86 -28.49 41.48
C HIS A 366 10.48 -28.83 40.91
N PRO A 367 10.28 -29.96 40.18
CA PRO A 367 8.97 -30.34 39.62
C PRO A 367 7.84 -30.42 40.67
N ASN A 368 8.14 -30.79 41.90
CA ASN A 368 7.13 -30.81 42.97
C ASN A 368 6.68 -29.40 43.38
N THR A 369 7.58 -28.42 43.34
CA THR A 369 7.27 -27.00 43.57
C THR A 369 6.36 -26.49 42.47
N LEU A 370 6.62 -26.87 41.21
CA LEU A 370 5.74 -26.49 40.10
C LEU A 370 4.33 -27.10 40.27
N ARG A 371 4.23 -28.38 40.60
CA ARG A 371 2.91 -29.01 40.86
C ARG A 371 2.16 -28.33 42.01
N TYR A 372 2.86 -27.92 43.06
CA TYR A 372 2.27 -27.19 44.17
C TYR A 372 1.73 -25.82 43.68
N ARG A 373 2.49 -25.08 42.89
CA ARG A 373 2.07 -23.80 42.33
C ARG A 373 0.86 -23.96 41.42
N LEU A 374 0.84 -24.93 40.51
CA LEU A 374 -0.29 -25.19 39.61
C LEU A 374 -1.56 -25.54 40.42
N ARG A 375 -1.48 -26.41 41.43
CA ARG A 375 -2.60 -26.72 42.34
C ARG A 375 -3.14 -25.46 43.05
N ARG A 376 -2.24 -24.54 43.41
CA ARG A 376 -2.64 -23.30 44.04
C ARG A 376 -3.40 -22.41 43.04
N VAL A 377 -3.00 -22.38 41.79
CA VAL A 377 -3.75 -21.69 40.71
C VAL A 377 -5.14 -22.31 40.55
N GLU A 378 -5.24 -23.65 40.46
CA GLU A 378 -6.51 -24.37 40.37
C GLU A 378 -7.44 -24.04 41.55
N GLN A 379 -6.91 -24.01 42.77
CA GLN A 379 -7.68 -23.67 43.99
C GLN A 379 -8.15 -22.22 43.99
N THR A 380 -7.34 -21.29 43.47
CA THR A 380 -7.66 -19.87 43.47
C THR A 380 -8.66 -19.51 42.35
N THR A 381 -8.53 -20.15 41.18
CA THR A 381 -9.35 -19.89 40.02
C THR A 381 -10.57 -20.78 39.88
N GLY A 382 -10.57 -21.91 40.56
CA GLY A 382 -11.60 -22.96 40.39
C GLY A 382 -11.51 -23.69 39.04
N LEU A 383 -10.43 -23.49 38.29
CA LEU A 383 -10.21 -24.08 36.96
C LEU A 383 -9.40 -25.35 37.06
N ASP A 384 -9.80 -26.41 36.38
CA ASP A 384 -9.08 -27.67 36.31
C ASP A 384 -8.10 -27.68 35.14
N LEU A 385 -6.79 -27.55 35.42
CA LEU A 385 -5.75 -27.56 34.42
C LEU A 385 -5.48 -28.96 33.80
N SER A 386 -6.06 -30.03 34.37
CA SER A 386 -6.02 -31.36 33.76
C SER A 386 -7.03 -31.52 32.65
N ASP A 387 -8.09 -30.71 32.65
CA ASP A 387 -9.09 -30.62 31.56
C ASP A 387 -8.53 -29.86 30.36
N SER A 388 -8.48 -30.51 29.20
CA SER A 388 -7.82 -29.94 28.00
C SER A 388 -8.52 -28.68 27.46
N PRO A 389 -9.86 -28.62 27.34
CA PRO A 389 -10.58 -27.41 26.99
C PRO A 389 -10.32 -26.23 27.92
N THR A 390 -10.40 -26.46 29.24
CA THR A 390 -10.14 -25.46 30.28
C THR A 390 -8.73 -24.88 30.17
N ARG A 391 -7.73 -25.78 30.00
CA ARG A 391 -6.33 -25.40 29.83
C ARG A 391 -6.14 -24.55 28.60
N LEU A 392 -6.70 -24.93 27.43
CA LEU A 392 -6.60 -24.17 26.19
C LEU A 392 -7.27 -22.80 26.32
N ALA A 393 -8.47 -22.74 26.92
CA ALA A 393 -9.16 -21.48 27.13
C ALA A 393 -8.33 -20.51 28.01
N LEU A 394 -7.74 -21.02 29.10
CA LEU A 394 -6.89 -20.21 29.97
C LEU A 394 -5.61 -19.72 29.26
N GLU A 395 -4.97 -20.59 28.47
CA GLU A 395 -3.80 -20.20 27.66
C GLU A 395 -4.13 -19.06 26.68
N LEU A 396 -5.26 -19.14 25.97
CA LEU A 396 -5.70 -18.10 25.05
C LEU A 396 -6.01 -16.78 25.78
N VAL A 397 -6.67 -16.84 26.94
CA VAL A 397 -6.96 -15.63 27.75
C VAL A 397 -5.67 -14.95 28.22
N LEU A 398 -4.65 -15.73 28.59
CA LEU A 398 -3.36 -15.16 29.02
C LEU A 398 -2.58 -14.57 27.84
N LYS A 399 -2.56 -15.24 26.69
CA LYS A 399 -1.91 -14.72 25.47
C LYS A 399 -2.58 -13.42 24.99
N ALA A 400 -3.92 -13.33 25.03
CA ALA A 400 -4.66 -12.11 24.74
C ALA A 400 -4.32 -10.97 25.74
N ALA A 401 -4.10 -11.30 27.01
CA ALA A 401 -3.71 -10.31 28.03
C ALA A 401 -2.24 -9.85 27.92
N GLY A 402 -1.34 -10.69 27.40
CA GLY A 402 0.08 -10.38 27.24
C GLY A 402 0.35 -9.41 26.10
N GLY A 403 -0.52 -9.31 25.10
CA GLY A 403 -0.46 -8.33 24.03
C GLY A 403 -0.62 -6.87 24.50
N ASP A 404 -1.34 -6.66 25.61
CA ASP A 404 -1.58 -5.32 26.18
C ASP A 404 -0.36 -4.77 26.99
N THR A 405 0.67 -5.58 27.27
CA THR A 405 1.82 -5.16 28.10
C THR A 405 3.04 -4.74 27.29
N SER A 406 2.97 -4.74 25.95
CA SER A 406 4.07 -4.37 25.05
C SER A 406 3.84 -3.03 24.32
N ALA A 407 2.90 -2.21 24.78
CA ALA A 407 2.59 -0.88 24.22
C ALA A 407 3.22 0.26 25.04
#